data_ce326a567603e9f962613d3b212a00f2
#
_entry.id   ce326a567603e9f962613d3b212a00f2
#
_cell.length_a   1.000
_cell.length_b   1.000
_cell.length_c   1.000
_cell.angle_alpha   90.00
_cell.angle_beta   90.00
_cell.angle_gamma   90.00
#
_symmetry.space_group_name_H-M   'P 1'
#
loop_
_entity.id
_entity.type
_entity.pdbx_description
1 polymer ?
#
loop_
_entity_poly.entity_id
_entity_poly.type
_entity_poly.pdbx_seq_one_letter_code
_entity_poly.pdbx_strand_id
1 'polypeptide(L)'
;MAGTFLGKYDTTSANNTATGTNSVSVAEGMLPSNINNAFRSVMADIRQHYNTTEWIEYGDGAGTYTPTYASSTSFTIDGVNVTAIYHVGRRVKVVASTPGTIYGSITAVAFSTNTTVTISWDSG
;
A
#
# COMPACT_ATOMS: atom_id res chain seq x y z
N MET A 1 -5.61 5.92 -4.62
CA MET A 1 -5.71 6.42 -3.25
C MET A 1 -4.53 5.86 -2.49
N ALA A 2 -3.65 6.71 -1.99
CA ALA A 2 -2.51 6.26 -1.22
C ALA A 2 -3.00 5.46 -0.01
N GLY A 3 -2.31 4.38 0.31
CA GLY A 3 -2.67 3.40 1.33
C GLY A 3 -3.31 3.97 2.55
N THR A 4 -4.54 3.71 2.60
CA THR A 4 -5.39 3.89 3.76
C THR A 4 -5.45 2.55 4.46
N PHE A 5 -5.97 2.46 5.62
CA PHE A 5 -6.15 1.23 6.38
C PHE A 5 -4.83 0.71 6.99
N LEU A 6 -4.68 -0.60 6.99
CA LEU A 6 -3.57 -1.27 7.67
C LEU A 6 -2.20 -0.96 7.07
N GLY A 7 -2.13 -0.59 5.79
CA GLY A 7 -0.87 -0.22 5.13
C GLY A 7 -0.18 1.02 5.68
N LYS A 8 -0.87 1.81 6.49
CA LYS A 8 -0.30 2.97 7.19
C LYS A 8 0.34 2.63 8.55
N TYR A 9 0.07 1.45 9.07
CA TYR A 9 0.65 1.05 10.35
C TYR A 9 2.07 0.52 10.17
N ASP A 10 2.95 0.93 11.08
CA ASP A 10 4.31 0.44 11.19
C ASP A 10 4.34 -0.86 12.01
N THR A 11 5.25 -1.76 11.67
CA THR A 11 5.51 -2.98 12.45
C THR A 11 6.16 -2.68 13.79
N THR A 12 6.81 -1.52 13.94
CA THR A 12 7.32 -1.01 15.21
C THR A 12 6.24 -0.20 15.92
N SER A 13 5.72 -0.70 17.03
CA SER A 13 4.58 -0.09 17.72
C SER A 13 4.75 1.39 18.07
N ALA A 14 5.98 1.80 18.47
CA ALA A 14 6.30 3.19 18.83
C ALA A 14 6.12 4.19 17.68
N ASN A 15 6.17 3.74 16.43
CA ASN A 15 5.98 4.60 15.25
C ASN A 15 4.50 4.85 14.93
N ASN A 16 3.59 4.05 15.50
CA ASN A 16 2.15 4.20 15.30
C ASN A 16 1.59 5.28 16.23
N THR A 17 1.75 6.53 15.85
CA THR A 17 1.30 7.69 16.64
C THR A 17 -0.09 8.18 16.30
N ALA A 18 -0.70 7.65 15.23
CA ALA A 18 -2.07 7.95 14.81
C ALA A 18 -2.70 6.76 14.09
N THR A 19 -4.03 6.66 14.13
CA THR A 19 -4.78 5.66 13.37
C THR A 19 -4.73 5.92 11.86
N GLY A 20 -4.88 4.88 11.06
CA GLY A 20 -4.68 4.92 9.60
C GLY A 20 -5.58 5.92 8.87
N THR A 21 -6.88 5.62 8.75
CA THR A 21 -7.79 6.41 7.92
C THR A 21 -8.16 7.75 8.54
N ASN A 22 -8.49 7.77 9.83
CA ASN A 22 -9.03 8.95 10.49
C ASN A 22 -7.98 9.76 11.25
N SER A 23 -6.73 9.31 11.26
CA SER A 23 -5.60 10.01 11.90
C SER A 23 -5.86 10.43 13.36
N VAL A 24 -6.60 9.60 14.11
CA VAL A 24 -6.82 9.83 15.54
C VAL A 24 -5.50 9.55 16.28
N SER A 25 -5.05 10.51 17.10
CA SER A 25 -3.81 10.37 17.86
C SER A 25 -3.87 9.19 18.83
N VAL A 26 -2.85 8.35 18.81
CA VAL A 26 -2.59 7.25 19.76
C VAL A 26 -1.19 7.39 20.40
N ALA A 27 -0.58 8.57 20.25
CA ALA A 27 0.72 8.87 20.82
C ALA A 27 0.66 8.89 22.36
N GLU A 28 1.83 8.71 22.99
CA GLU A 28 2.02 8.90 24.43
C GLU A 28 1.47 10.27 24.86
N GLY A 29 0.70 10.29 25.95
CA GLY A 29 0.05 11.51 26.46
C GLY A 29 -1.21 11.95 25.72
N MET A 30 -1.77 11.11 24.84
CA MET A 30 -3.07 11.39 24.23
C MET A 30 -4.16 11.58 25.31
N LEU A 31 -5.14 12.42 25.03
CA LEU A 31 -6.27 12.61 25.92
C LEU A 31 -7.06 11.31 26.12
N PRO A 32 -7.51 10.99 27.35
CA PRO A 32 -8.33 9.78 27.60
C PRO A 32 -9.59 9.70 26.73
N SER A 33 -10.18 10.86 26.36
CA SER A 33 -11.32 10.93 25.44
C SER A 33 -11.02 10.41 24.03
N ASN A 34 -9.75 10.35 23.63
CA ASN A 34 -9.35 9.83 22.32
C ASN A 34 -9.27 8.31 22.28
N ILE A 35 -9.21 7.61 23.41
CA ILE A 35 -9.07 6.14 23.45
C ILE A 35 -10.23 5.48 22.71
N ASN A 36 -11.46 5.85 23.01
CA ASN A 36 -12.66 5.34 22.36
C ASN A 36 -12.64 5.62 20.83
N ASN A 37 -12.27 6.85 20.45
CA ASN A 37 -12.20 7.23 19.05
C ASN A 37 -11.09 6.47 18.31
N ALA A 38 -9.94 6.23 18.96
CA ALA A 38 -8.84 5.45 18.41
C ALA A 38 -9.26 4.00 18.15
N PHE A 39 -9.91 3.33 19.11
CA PHE A 39 -10.41 1.97 18.92
C PHE A 39 -11.43 1.87 17.79
N ARG A 40 -12.39 2.79 17.73
CA ARG A 40 -13.38 2.82 16.64
C ARG A 40 -12.71 3.03 15.28
N SER A 41 -11.70 3.87 15.21
CA SER A 41 -10.95 4.11 13.98
C SER A 41 -10.19 2.86 13.52
N VAL A 42 -9.49 2.17 14.44
CA VAL A 42 -8.80 0.91 14.13
C VAL A 42 -9.79 -0.17 13.69
N MET A 43 -10.94 -0.29 14.34
CA MET A 43 -12.00 -1.24 13.92
C MET A 43 -12.52 -0.92 12.51
N ALA A 44 -12.65 0.36 12.17
CA ALA A 44 -13.04 0.78 10.82
C ALA A 44 -11.95 0.44 9.79
N ASP A 45 -10.67 0.66 10.11
CA ASP A 45 -9.55 0.31 9.25
C ASP A 45 -9.50 -1.20 8.97
N ILE A 46 -9.69 -2.03 10.00
CA ILE A 46 -9.75 -3.49 9.87
C ILE A 46 -10.94 -3.91 8.99
N ARG A 47 -12.12 -3.33 9.20
CA ARG A 47 -13.31 -3.65 8.39
C ARG A 47 -13.14 -3.23 6.94
N GLN A 48 -12.56 -2.07 6.69
CA GLN A 48 -12.28 -1.61 5.34
C GLN A 48 -11.26 -2.51 4.64
N HIS A 49 -10.20 -2.91 5.36
CA HIS A 49 -9.23 -3.88 4.85
C HIS A 49 -9.92 -5.20 4.48
N TYR A 50 -10.78 -5.73 5.35
CA TYR A 50 -11.56 -6.94 5.06
C TYR A 50 -12.42 -6.80 3.80
N ASN A 51 -13.05 -5.65 3.59
CA ASN A 51 -13.89 -5.40 2.41
C ASN A 51 -13.09 -5.26 1.11
N THR A 52 -11.76 -5.02 1.20
CA THR A 52 -10.88 -4.79 0.05
C THR A 52 -9.81 -5.87 -0.10
N THR A 53 -9.98 -7.02 0.54
CA THR A 53 -8.98 -8.10 0.58
C THR A 53 -8.59 -8.70 -0.77
N GLU A 54 -9.37 -8.47 -1.82
CA GLU A 54 -9.02 -8.90 -3.17
C GLU A 54 -7.71 -8.27 -3.66
N TRP A 55 -7.43 -7.03 -3.23
CA TRP A 55 -6.25 -6.27 -3.63
C TRP A 55 -5.56 -5.67 -2.42
N ILE A 56 -4.35 -6.17 -2.12
CA ILE A 56 -3.56 -5.69 -1.00
C ILE A 56 -2.61 -4.59 -1.47
N GLU A 57 -2.64 -3.44 -0.81
CA GLU A 57 -1.63 -2.39 -0.96
C GLU A 57 -0.47 -2.68 -0.02
N TYR A 58 0.72 -2.82 -0.58
CA TYR A 58 1.94 -3.04 0.19
C TYR A 58 2.67 -1.73 0.48
N GLY A 59 3.37 -1.69 1.60
CA GLY A 59 4.16 -0.55 2.05
C GLY A 59 5.33 -0.98 2.91
N ASP A 60 6.07 0.00 3.40
CA ASP A 60 7.26 -0.16 4.23
C ASP A 60 7.00 -0.05 5.73
N GLY A 61 5.74 0.09 6.14
CA GLY A 61 5.32 0.34 7.51
C GLY A 61 5.16 1.82 7.84
N ALA A 62 5.70 2.73 7.03
CA ALA A 62 5.49 4.18 7.15
C ALA A 62 4.45 4.70 6.15
N GLY A 63 4.12 3.89 5.15
CA GLY A 63 3.13 4.20 4.12
C GLY A 63 3.13 3.14 3.03
N THR A 64 2.28 3.30 2.04
CA THR A 64 2.28 2.45 0.85
C THR A 64 3.39 2.84 -0.10
N TYR A 65 3.94 1.85 -0.84
CA TYR A 65 4.87 2.14 -1.90
C TYR A 65 4.20 2.99 -2.98
N THR A 66 4.93 4.01 -3.43
CA THR A 66 4.49 4.86 -4.54
C THR A 66 5.17 4.38 -5.82
N PRO A 67 4.42 3.76 -6.76
CA PRO A 67 5.01 3.35 -8.02
C PRO A 67 5.29 4.57 -8.90
N THR A 68 6.45 4.57 -9.54
CA THR A 68 6.85 5.56 -10.54
C THR A 68 6.69 4.96 -11.93
N TYR A 69 6.05 5.68 -12.84
CA TYR A 69 5.89 5.25 -14.22
C TYR A 69 7.25 5.09 -14.91
N ALA A 70 7.49 3.97 -15.53
CA ALA A 70 8.70 3.71 -16.32
C ALA A 70 8.41 3.54 -17.82
N SER A 71 7.36 2.78 -18.17
CA SER A 71 6.90 2.59 -19.53
C SER A 71 5.44 2.13 -19.56
N SER A 72 4.86 1.97 -20.76
CA SER A 72 3.50 1.44 -20.91
C SER A 72 3.30 0.04 -20.31
N THR A 73 4.38 -0.70 -20.05
CA THR A 73 4.33 -2.06 -19.48
C THR A 73 5.14 -2.22 -18.20
N SER A 74 5.65 -1.13 -17.62
CA SER A 74 6.47 -1.23 -16.42
C SER A 74 6.35 -0.01 -15.51
N PHE A 75 6.56 -0.25 -14.21
CA PHE A 75 6.75 0.78 -13.19
C PHE A 75 7.95 0.42 -12.31
N THR A 76 8.43 1.40 -11.56
CA THR A 76 9.47 1.20 -10.55
C THR A 76 8.94 1.50 -9.14
N ILE A 77 9.52 0.82 -8.15
CA ILE A 77 9.44 1.21 -6.74
C ILE A 77 10.84 1.67 -6.35
N ASP A 78 10.95 2.92 -5.99
CA ASP A 78 12.25 3.58 -5.86
C ASP A 78 12.93 3.22 -4.52
N GLY A 79 14.24 2.97 -4.60
CA GLY A 79 15.11 2.81 -3.44
C GLY A 79 14.92 1.53 -2.61
N VAL A 80 14.06 0.60 -3.02
CA VAL A 80 13.73 -0.58 -2.20
C VAL A 80 13.65 -1.86 -3.02
N ASN A 81 14.12 -2.97 -2.43
CA ASN A 81 13.98 -4.30 -3.03
C ASN A 81 12.66 -4.94 -2.57
N VAL A 82 11.69 -4.97 -3.47
CA VAL A 82 10.36 -5.57 -3.24
C VAL A 82 10.07 -6.73 -4.20
N THR A 83 11.12 -7.37 -4.72
CA THR A 83 10.99 -8.51 -5.65
C THR A 83 10.25 -9.70 -5.05
N ALA A 84 10.32 -9.90 -3.74
CA ALA A 84 9.56 -10.92 -3.03
C ALA A 84 8.06 -10.62 -2.98
N ILE A 85 7.68 -9.35 -3.05
CA ILE A 85 6.28 -8.90 -3.06
C ILE A 85 5.75 -8.93 -4.50
N TYR A 86 6.43 -8.24 -5.41
CA TYR A 86 6.04 -8.13 -6.83
C TYR A 86 6.72 -9.22 -7.67
N HIS A 87 6.49 -10.50 -7.32
CA HIS A 87 7.10 -11.62 -8.03
C HIS A 87 6.32 -11.97 -9.33
N VAL A 88 7.01 -12.64 -10.25
CA VAL A 88 6.43 -13.11 -11.52
C VAL A 88 5.19 -13.98 -11.27
N GLY A 89 4.15 -13.76 -12.06
CA GLY A 89 2.86 -14.45 -11.97
C GLY A 89 1.86 -13.79 -11.03
N ARG A 90 2.28 -12.82 -10.20
CA ARG A 90 1.35 -12.10 -9.34
C ARG A 90 0.46 -11.16 -10.16
N ARG A 91 -0.82 -11.12 -9.78
CA ARG A 91 -1.78 -10.16 -10.33
C ARG A 91 -1.59 -8.79 -9.72
N VAL A 92 -1.74 -7.75 -10.53
CA VAL A 92 -1.70 -6.36 -10.09
C VAL A 92 -2.92 -5.59 -10.59
N LYS A 93 -3.33 -4.64 -9.76
CA LYS A 93 -4.31 -3.60 -10.08
C LYS A 93 -3.60 -2.26 -9.98
N VAL A 94 -3.60 -1.50 -11.05
CA VAL A 94 -2.99 -0.17 -11.09
C VAL A 94 -4.07 0.87 -11.33
N VAL A 95 -4.06 1.93 -10.53
CA VAL A 95 -4.93 3.09 -10.72
C VAL A 95 -4.08 4.21 -11.30
N ALA A 96 -4.19 4.40 -12.60
CA ALA A 96 -3.51 5.46 -13.33
C ALA A 96 -4.48 6.62 -13.63
N SER A 97 -3.96 7.81 -13.89
CA SER A 97 -4.79 8.96 -14.33
C SER A 97 -5.41 8.68 -15.71
N THR A 98 -4.66 8.05 -16.60
CA THR A 98 -5.09 7.56 -17.91
C THR A 98 -4.36 6.24 -18.17
N PRO A 99 -5.04 5.16 -18.51
CA PRO A 99 -6.46 4.99 -18.88
C PRO A 99 -7.43 4.75 -17.70
N GLY A 100 -7.03 4.98 -16.46
CA GLY A 100 -7.81 4.68 -15.26
C GLY A 100 -7.34 3.39 -14.58
N THR A 101 -8.28 2.59 -14.08
CA THR A 101 -7.93 1.32 -13.42
C THR A 101 -7.68 0.23 -14.45
N ILE A 102 -6.49 -0.36 -14.41
CA ILE A 102 -6.07 -1.47 -15.27
C ILE A 102 -5.57 -2.64 -14.44
N TYR A 103 -5.66 -3.84 -15.02
CA TYR A 103 -5.30 -5.10 -14.39
C TYR A 103 -4.29 -5.83 -15.27
N GLY A 104 -3.37 -6.56 -14.64
CA GLY A 104 -2.39 -7.33 -15.37
C GLY A 104 -1.67 -8.35 -14.51
N SER A 105 -0.76 -9.09 -15.12
CA SER A 105 0.09 -10.07 -14.45
C SER A 105 1.55 -9.68 -14.59
N ILE A 106 2.32 -9.83 -13.52
CA ILE A 106 3.76 -9.55 -13.53
C ILE A 106 4.47 -10.63 -14.36
N THR A 107 5.23 -10.19 -15.37
CA THR A 107 6.00 -11.06 -16.26
C THR A 107 7.50 -11.04 -15.96
N ALA A 108 7.99 -9.96 -15.38
CA ALA A 108 9.38 -9.85 -14.94
C ALA A 108 9.49 -8.90 -13.75
N VAL A 109 10.47 -9.14 -12.90
CA VAL A 109 10.85 -8.23 -11.81
C VAL A 109 12.36 -8.28 -11.62
N ALA A 110 12.98 -7.13 -11.42
CA ALA A 110 14.40 -7.02 -11.13
C ALA A 110 14.66 -5.87 -10.17
N PHE A 111 15.67 -6.03 -9.32
CA PHE A 111 16.15 -4.97 -8.44
C PHE A 111 17.61 -4.63 -8.78
N SER A 112 17.88 -3.34 -8.86
CA SER A 112 19.24 -2.79 -8.85
C SER A 112 19.32 -1.67 -7.80
N THR A 113 19.06 -0.45 -8.17
CA THR A 113 18.81 0.67 -7.24
C THR A 113 17.32 0.78 -6.90
N ASN A 114 16.47 0.49 -7.87
CA ASN A 114 15.01 0.47 -7.76
C ASN A 114 14.51 -0.92 -8.14
N THR A 115 13.33 -1.30 -7.65
CA THR A 115 12.65 -2.49 -8.16
C THR A 115 11.87 -2.11 -9.42
N THR A 116 12.21 -2.71 -10.54
CA THR A 116 11.46 -2.59 -11.81
C THR A 116 10.53 -3.77 -11.96
N VAL A 117 9.25 -3.49 -12.18
CA VAL A 117 8.18 -4.49 -12.37
C VAL A 117 7.65 -4.36 -13.79
N THR A 118 7.70 -5.44 -14.55
CA THR A 118 7.16 -5.52 -15.92
C THR A 118 5.86 -6.31 -15.90
N ILE A 119 4.85 -5.82 -16.62
CA ILE A 119 3.48 -6.31 -16.58
C ILE A 119 2.99 -6.61 -17.99
N SER A 120 2.24 -7.70 -18.11
CA SER A 120 1.34 -7.95 -19.23
C SER A 120 -0.07 -7.54 -18.82
N TRP A 121 -0.63 -6.53 -19.47
CA TRP A 121 -1.99 -6.07 -19.19
C TRP A 121 -3.04 -7.01 -19.78
N ASP A 122 -4.21 -7.12 -19.13
CA ASP A 122 -5.31 -7.98 -19.58
C ASP A 122 -5.99 -7.43 -20.83
N SER A 123 -6.05 -6.10 -20.94
CA SER A 123 -6.54 -5.38 -22.13
C SER A 123 -5.70 -4.12 -22.27
N GLY A 124 -5.17 -3.92 -23.47
CA GLY A 124 -4.37 -2.73 -23.82
C GLY A 124 -5.22 -1.57 -24.25
#